data_140d5073c118fb82de22392e94694637
#
_entry.id   140d5073c118fb82de22392e94694637
#
_cell.length_a   1.000
_cell.length_b   1.000
_cell.length_c   1.000
_cell.angle_alpha   90.00
_cell.angle_beta   90.00
_cell.angle_gamma   90.00
#
_symmetry.space_group_name_H-M   'P 1'
#
loop_
_entity.id
_entity.type
_entity.pdbx_description
1 polymer ?
#
loop_
_entity_poly.entity_id
_entity_poly.type
_entity_poly.pdbx_seq_one_letter_code
_entity_poly.pdbx_strand_id
1 'polypeptide(L)'
;MKTDPNVRPSEALQHVRYEIRGRLARRAQELERAGYEIISLNIGNPRAFGLRTPETMRLAMIENLGQAEGYCHQKGIFPAREAVVMQQQERGVTGVTAEEVFIGNGVSELIDLTLRALLNDGDEVLVPSPDYPLWTAAVTLNRGRAVHYPCRPAQGFVPDPGEIARLITPRTRALVVINPNNPTGAVYPRAVLTELARLAERHGLVVFSDEIYDQMTYDGAEFVPMATLVHDTLCATLAGLSKVYRACGMRVGWAVFSGRVHAAADYLNALELLSSLRLCSNVPGQWAVQTALGGHQSIRELIAPGGRLYESRAAILEAVRGSRFLRLAAPAGAMYAFVGVDEKALPDFDDQRFALDLLEQKHVLVAPGVSFNVPYRNHFRITNLPDAATLREVFGRIEQLLGEYANGEHRAGGAGASNVLSAETRFK
;
A
#
# COMPACT_ATOMS: atom_id res chain seq x y z
N MET A 1 34.33 6.12 27.18
CA MET A 1 33.54 4.93 27.59
C MET A 1 32.07 5.29 27.49
N LYS A 2 31.27 4.55 26.71
CA LYS A 2 29.80 4.72 26.68
C LYS A 2 29.26 4.18 28.01
N THR A 3 28.80 5.06 28.86
CA THR A 3 28.27 4.73 30.20
C THR A 3 26.78 4.42 30.22
N ASP A 4 26.14 4.37 29.06
CA ASP A 4 24.68 4.07 28.94
C ASP A 4 24.50 2.58 28.70
N PRO A 5 23.95 1.81 29.64
CA PRO A 5 23.74 0.38 29.50
C PRO A 5 22.56 0.03 28.53
N ASN A 6 21.82 1.02 28.03
CA ASN A 6 20.67 0.79 27.16
C ASN A 6 21.10 0.61 25.71
N VAL A 7 20.62 -0.46 25.06
CA VAL A 7 20.74 -0.64 23.62
C VAL A 7 19.77 0.34 22.94
N ARG A 8 20.32 1.30 22.20
CA ARG A 8 19.53 2.29 21.45
C ARG A 8 19.27 1.82 20.03
N PRO A 9 18.06 2.06 19.49
CA PRO A 9 17.78 1.80 18.09
C PRO A 9 18.56 2.76 17.17
N SER A 10 18.62 2.42 15.87
CA SER A 10 19.19 3.34 14.86
C SER A 10 18.44 4.67 14.84
N GLU A 11 19.17 5.78 14.70
CA GLU A 11 18.60 7.12 14.61
C GLU A 11 17.68 7.29 13.38
N ALA A 12 17.97 6.57 12.27
CA ALA A 12 17.13 6.58 11.09
C ALA A 12 15.67 6.15 11.38
N LEU A 13 15.45 5.29 12.38
CA LEU A 13 14.11 4.84 12.77
C LEU A 13 13.26 5.94 13.42
N GLN A 14 13.86 7.02 13.92
CA GLN A 14 13.11 8.16 14.49
C GLN A 14 12.28 8.90 13.45
N HIS A 15 12.66 8.80 12.18
CA HIS A 15 11.97 9.44 11.05
C HIS A 15 10.99 8.51 10.31
N VAL A 16 10.88 7.26 10.77
CA VAL A 16 9.97 6.27 10.16
C VAL A 16 8.62 6.29 10.87
N ARG A 17 7.56 6.58 10.11
CA ARG A 17 6.17 6.51 10.56
C ARG A 17 5.50 5.31 9.93
N TYR A 18 5.13 4.31 10.72
CA TYR A 18 4.45 3.10 10.24
C TYR A 18 3.41 2.62 11.27
N GLU A 19 2.33 3.38 11.43
CA GLU A 19 1.31 3.14 12.47
C GLU A 19 0.30 2.02 12.12
N ILE A 20 0.35 1.43 10.92
CA ILE A 20 -0.57 0.35 10.52
C ILE A 20 -0.52 -0.84 11.51
N ARG A 21 0.65 -1.08 12.12
CA ARG A 21 0.88 -2.07 13.20
C ARG A 21 1.47 -1.43 14.47
N GLY A 22 1.21 -0.15 14.67
CA GLY A 22 1.74 0.65 15.77
C GLY A 22 0.96 0.49 17.07
N ARG A 23 0.80 1.60 17.79
CA ARG A 23 0.18 1.67 19.12
C ARG A 23 -1.28 1.20 19.13
N LEU A 24 -2.08 1.62 18.15
CA LEU A 24 -3.49 1.22 18.04
C LEU A 24 -3.64 -0.29 17.88
N ALA A 25 -2.77 -0.94 17.08
CA ALA A 25 -2.81 -2.39 16.92
C ALA A 25 -2.44 -3.13 18.22
N ARG A 26 -1.46 -2.62 18.99
CA ARG A 26 -1.15 -3.17 20.32
C ARG A 26 -2.33 -3.02 21.28
N ARG A 27 -2.95 -1.84 21.29
CA ARG A 27 -4.13 -1.58 22.14
C ARG A 27 -5.31 -2.48 21.77
N ALA A 28 -5.55 -2.73 20.48
CA ALA A 28 -6.55 -3.68 20.02
C ALA A 28 -6.30 -5.09 20.56
N GLN A 29 -5.04 -5.56 20.52
CA GLN A 29 -4.68 -6.87 21.09
C GLN A 29 -4.88 -6.95 22.61
N GLU A 30 -4.68 -5.86 23.35
CA GLU A 30 -4.97 -5.80 24.78
C GLU A 30 -6.47 -5.95 25.04
N LEU A 31 -7.31 -5.25 24.27
CA LEU A 31 -8.76 -5.35 24.36
C LEU A 31 -9.25 -6.76 23.98
N GLU A 32 -8.72 -7.35 22.92
CA GLU A 32 -9.02 -8.74 22.52
C GLU A 32 -8.68 -9.73 23.65
N ARG A 33 -7.52 -9.57 24.31
CA ARG A 33 -7.14 -10.38 25.49
C ARG A 33 -8.06 -10.17 26.70
N ALA A 34 -8.68 -9.00 26.80
CA ALA A 34 -9.69 -8.70 27.82
C ALA A 34 -11.09 -9.23 27.46
N GLY A 35 -11.23 -9.87 26.29
CA GLY A 35 -12.47 -10.53 25.85
C GLY A 35 -13.37 -9.68 24.94
N TYR A 36 -12.89 -8.54 24.46
CA TYR A 36 -13.64 -7.73 23.49
C TYR A 36 -13.44 -8.23 22.06
N GLU A 37 -14.48 -8.23 21.26
CA GLU A 37 -14.42 -8.50 19.83
C GLU A 37 -14.14 -7.20 19.07
N ILE A 38 -13.00 -7.16 18.36
CA ILE A 38 -12.55 -5.96 17.62
C ILE A 38 -12.74 -6.16 16.12
N ILE A 39 -13.49 -5.25 15.48
CA ILE A 39 -13.61 -5.22 14.02
C ILE A 39 -12.39 -4.47 13.45
N SER A 40 -11.40 -5.22 12.95
CA SER A 40 -10.10 -4.67 12.51
C SER A 40 -10.11 -4.29 11.03
N LEU A 41 -10.26 -2.99 10.73
CA LEU A 41 -10.31 -2.43 9.36
C LEU A 41 -9.02 -1.72 8.93
N ASN A 42 -7.98 -1.74 9.77
CA ASN A 42 -6.72 -1.03 9.55
C ASN A 42 -5.77 -1.72 8.57
N ILE A 43 -5.95 -3.02 8.30
CA ILE A 43 -5.07 -3.81 7.43
C ILE A 43 -5.88 -4.53 6.35
N GLY A 44 -5.44 -4.41 5.10
CA GLY A 44 -5.97 -5.18 3.98
C GLY A 44 -5.53 -6.65 4.03
N ASN A 45 -6.14 -7.44 4.92
CA ASN A 45 -5.92 -8.87 5.06
C ASN A 45 -7.18 -9.65 4.67
N PRO A 46 -7.33 -10.08 3.40
CA PRO A 46 -8.54 -10.74 2.91
C PRO A 46 -8.94 -11.98 3.71
N ARG A 47 -7.96 -12.76 4.17
CA ARG A 47 -8.21 -13.99 4.91
C ARG A 47 -8.97 -13.77 6.23
N ALA A 48 -8.72 -12.66 6.90
CA ALA A 48 -9.41 -12.31 8.15
C ALA A 48 -10.93 -12.14 7.98
N PHE A 49 -11.36 -11.85 6.75
CA PHE A 49 -12.77 -11.65 6.39
C PHE A 49 -13.35 -12.80 5.53
N GLY A 50 -12.76 -13.98 5.60
CA GLY A 50 -13.25 -15.16 4.89
C GLY A 50 -12.91 -15.23 3.41
N LEU A 51 -12.23 -14.23 2.84
CA LEU A 51 -11.80 -14.22 1.44
C LEU A 51 -10.55 -15.09 1.30
N ARG A 52 -10.72 -16.30 0.75
CA ARG A 52 -9.68 -17.30 0.63
C ARG A 52 -8.84 -17.13 -0.63
N THR A 53 -7.58 -17.53 -0.57
CA THR A 53 -6.73 -17.76 -1.73
C THR A 53 -7.36 -18.84 -2.64
N PRO A 54 -7.29 -18.71 -3.98
CA PRO A 54 -7.71 -19.76 -4.89
C PRO A 54 -7.11 -21.12 -4.54
N GLU A 55 -7.95 -22.15 -4.51
CA GLU A 55 -7.55 -23.52 -4.12
C GLU A 55 -6.43 -24.06 -5.01
N THR A 56 -6.49 -23.79 -6.31
CA THR A 56 -5.48 -24.20 -7.29
C THR A 56 -4.08 -23.72 -6.94
N MET A 57 -3.93 -22.52 -6.40
CA MET A 57 -2.64 -21.98 -5.96
C MET A 57 -2.10 -22.75 -4.75
N ARG A 58 -2.98 -23.11 -3.81
CA ARG A 58 -2.61 -23.92 -2.64
C ARG A 58 -2.15 -25.32 -3.05
N LEU A 59 -2.87 -25.94 -3.98
CA LEU A 59 -2.52 -27.27 -4.52
C LEU A 59 -1.18 -27.22 -5.26
N ALA A 60 -0.94 -26.22 -6.11
CA ALA A 60 0.34 -26.05 -6.81
C ALA A 60 1.54 -25.98 -5.85
N MET A 61 1.38 -25.29 -4.69
CA MET A 61 2.43 -25.27 -3.66
C MET A 61 2.65 -26.66 -3.04
N ILE A 62 1.58 -27.39 -2.70
CA ILE A 62 1.66 -28.71 -2.06
C ILE A 62 2.33 -29.71 -3.02
N GLU A 63 1.92 -29.75 -4.27
CA GLU A 63 2.45 -30.66 -5.30
C GLU A 63 3.94 -30.44 -5.58
N ASN A 64 4.42 -29.21 -5.43
CA ASN A 64 5.82 -28.84 -5.69
C ASN A 64 6.65 -28.68 -4.40
N LEU A 65 6.13 -29.07 -3.23
CA LEU A 65 6.82 -28.85 -1.95
C LEU A 65 8.17 -29.58 -1.89
N GLY A 66 8.26 -30.79 -2.46
CA GLY A 66 9.51 -31.54 -2.54
C GLY A 66 10.59 -30.89 -3.40
N GLN A 67 10.22 -30.02 -4.36
CA GLN A 67 11.16 -29.24 -5.16
C GLN A 67 11.57 -27.92 -4.50
N ALA A 68 10.97 -27.59 -3.36
CA ALA A 68 11.17 -26.34 -2.65
C ALA A 68 12.11 -26.47 -1.44
N GLU A 69 12.77 -27.61 -1.26
CA GLU A 69 13.67 -27.86 -0.12
C GLU A 69 15.02 -27.15 -0.25
N GLY A 70 15.47 -26.91 -1.48
CA GLY A 70 16.74 -26.23 -1.75
C GLY A 70 16.61 -24.74 -2.06
N TYR A 71 17.73 -24.03 -2.06
CA TYR A 71 17.77 -22.68 -2.60
C TYR A 71 17.49 -22.68 -4.11
N CYS A 72 16.81 -21.63 -4.58
CA CYS A 72 16.66 -21.39 -6.02
C CYS A 72 17.56 -20.24 -6.50
N HIS A 73 17.44 -19.88 -7.76
CA HIS A 73 18.10 -18.72 -8.33
C HIS A 73 17.74 -17.44 -7.55
N GLN A 74 18.68 -16.51 -7.36
CA GLN A 74 18.48 -15.27 -6.59
C GLN A 74 17.35 -14.40 -7.13
N LYS A 75 17.09 -14.42 -8.43
CA LYS A 75 15.95 -13.74 -9.08
C LYS A 75 14.62 -14.51 -8.93
N GLY A 76 14.62 -15.75 -8.44
CA GLY A 76 13.47 -16.64 -8.33
C GLY A 76 13.47 -17.80 -9.32
N ILE A 77 12.59 -18.79 -9.12
CA ILE A 77 12.47 -19.94 -10.01
C ILE A 77 12.04 -19.50 -11.41
N PHE A 78 12.57 -20.19 -12.42
CA PHE A 78 12.31 -19.85 -13.82
C PHE A 78 10.81 -19.87 -14.18
N PRO A 79 10.00 -20.90 -13.79
CA PRO A 79 8.57 -20.93 -14.10
C PRO A 79 7.80 -19.73 -13.57
N ALA A 80 8.15 -19.22 -12.38
CA ALA A 80 7.51 -18.04 -11.82
C ALA A 80 7.88 -16.77 -12.61
N ARG A 81 9.15 -16.61 -12.97
CA ARG A 81 9.62 -15.47 -13.77
C ARG A 81 9.02 -15.47 -15.17
N GLU A 82 8.98 -16.62 -15.83
CA GLU A 82 8.37 -16.80 -17.14
C GLU A 82 6.86 -16.46 -17.12
N ALA A 83 6.11 -16.95 -16.12
CA ALA A 83 4.69 -16.62 -15.98
C ALA A 83 4.46 -15.10 -15.82
N VAL A 84 5.35 -14.41 -15.12
CA VAL A 84 5.29 -12.94 -14.99
C VAL A 84 5.55 -12.27 -16.36
N VAL A 85 6.52 -12.75 -17.13
CA VAL A 85 6.77 -12.24 -18.50
C VAL A 85 5.55 -12.40 -19.38
N MET A 86 4.91 -13.57 -19.37
CA MET A 86 3.70 -13.83 -20.16
C MET A 86 2.57 -12.85 -19.76
N GLN A 87 2.37 -12.62 -18.46
CA GLN A 87 1.40 -11.63 -17.99
C GLN A 87 1.72 -10.21 -18.49
N GLN A 88 2.99 -9.81 -18.51
CA GLN A 88 3.38 -8.49 -19.02
C GLN A 88 3.11 -8.38 -20.53
N GLN A 89 3.40 -9.43 -21.30
CA GLN A 89 3.10 -9.47 -22.73
C GLN A 89 1.59 -9.36 -23.03
N GLU A 90 0.76 -10.08 -22.26
CA GLU A 90 -0.71 -9.98 -22.35
C GLU A 90 -1.21 -8.54 -22.07
N ARG A 91 -0.49 -7.78 -21.28
CA ARG A 91 -0.77 -6.37 -20.94
C ARG A 91 -0.20 -5.38 -21.94
N GLY A 92 0.46 -5.86 -22.99
CA GLY A 92 1.06 -5.01 -24.03
C GLY A 92 2.46 -4.48 -23.70
N VAL A 93 3.10 -4.99 -22.64
CA VAL A 93 4.51 -4.67 -22.33
C VAL A 93 5.40 -5.54 -23.17
N THR A 94 6.27 -4.94 -23.99
CA THR A 94 7.18 -5.64 -24.90
C THR A 94 8.63 -5.55 -24.43
N GLY A 95 9.48 -6.45 -24.94
CA GLY A 95 10.93 -6.42 -24.70
C GLY A 95 11.36 -6.88 -23.30
N VAL A 96 10.47 -7.50 -22.51
CA VAL A 96 10.78 -8.07 -21.20
C VAL A 96 11.02 -9.57 -21.34
N THR A 97 12.08 -10.07 -20.72
CA THR A 97 12.42 -11.48 -20.58
C THR A 97 12.48 -11.90 -19.11
N ALA A 98 12.71 -13.17 -18.83
CA ALA A 98 12.86 -13.64 -17.45
C ALA A 98 14.09 -13.03 -16.73
N GLU A 99 15.03 -12.42 -17.47
CA GLU A 99 16.20 -11.76 -16.87
C GLU A 99 15.86 -10.41 -16.20
N GLU A 100 14.81 -9.75 -16.64
CA GLU A 100 14.32 -8.50 -16.06
C GLU A 100 13.32 -8.73 -14.91
N VAL A 101 13.06 -9.99 -14.52
CA VAL A 101 12.11 -10.32 -13.46
C VAL A 101 12.83 -10.75 -12.18
N PHE A 102 12.49 -10.11 -11.06
CA PHE A 102 12.95 -10.46 -9.71
C PHE A 102 11.78 -10.85 -8.84
N ILE A 103 11.80 -12.05 -8.29
CA ILE A 103 10.82 -12.53 -7.29
C ILE A 103 11.34 -12.21 -5.89
N GLY A 104 10.48 -11.63 -5.05
CA GLY A 104 10.80 -11.27 -3.66
C GLY A 104 9.81 -11.84 -2.64
N ASN A 105 10.16 -11.72 -1.36
CA ASN A 105 9.30 -12.08 -0.24
C ASN A 105 8.16 -11.06 -0.05
N GLY A 106 7.35 -10.91 -1.09
CA GLY A 106 6.36 -9.86 -1.30
C GLY A 106 6.98 -8.57 -1.84
N VAL A 107 6.12 -7.68 -2.33
CA VAL A 107 6.53 -6.37 -2.86
C VAL A 107 7.32 -5.55 -1.84
N SER A 108 7.05 -5.74 -0.54
CA SER A 108 7.75 -5.00 0.52
C SER A 108 9.26 -5.21 0.54
N GLU A 109 9.74 -6.43 0.27
CA GLU A 109 11.18 -6.70 0.14
C GLU A 109 11.74 -6.03 -1.12
N LEU A 110 11.02 -6.10 -2.23
CA LEU A 110 11.46 -5.53 -3.50
C LEU A 110 11.53 -4.00 -3.46
N ILE A 111 10.62 -3.35 -2.75
CA ILE A 111 10.70 -1.89 -2.49
C ILE A 111 12.03 -1.55 -1.78
N ASP A 112 12.38 -2.28 -0.72
CA ASP A 112 13.63 -2.03 0.01
C ASP A 112 14.86 -2.31 -0.87
N LEU A 113 14.90 -3.47 -1.54
CA LEU A 113 16.06 -3.85 -2.37
C LEU A 113 16.27 -2.89 -3.54
N THR A 114 15.20 -2.48 -4.23
CA THR A 114 15.29 -1.58 -5.39
C THR A 114 15.74 -0.19 -4.99
N LEU A 115 15.25 0.34 -3.87
CA LEU A 115 15.68 1.63 -3.35
C LEU A 115 17.12 1.58 -2.80
N ARG A 116 17.49 0.48 -2.13
CA ARG A 116 18.86 0.26 -1.64
C ARG A 116 19.89 0.21 -2.77
N ALA A 117 19.54 -0.38 -3.90
CA ALA A 117 20.38 -0.41 -5.09
C ALA A 117 20.51 0.96 -5.77
N LEU A 118 19.52 1.86 -5.58
CA LEU A 118 19.42 3.13 -6.31
C LEU A 118 20.00 4.32 -5.55
N LEU A 119 19.75 4.39 -4.22
CA LEU A 119 19.88 5.63 -3.45
C LEU A 119 21.25 5.79 -2.79
N ASN A 120 21.77 7.01 -2.87
CA ASN A 120 22.86 7.53 -2.06
C ASN A 120 22.31 8.52 -1.01
N ASP A 121 23.18 8.97 -0.10
CA ASP A 121 22.81 9.93 0.94
C ASP A 121 22.25 11.23 0.33
N GLY A 122 21.01 11.55 0.68
CA GLY A 122 20.33 12.77 0.27
C GLY A 122 19.73 12.72 -1.14
N ASP A 123 19.79 11.61 -1.84
CA ASP A 123 19.00 11.39 -3.07
C ASP A 123 17.52 11.50 -2.76
N GLU A 124 16.74 12.02 -3.71
CA GLU A 124 15.32 12.27 -3.53
C GLU A 124 14.46 11.31 -4.33
N VAL A 125 13.34 10.89 -3.72
CA VAL A 125 12.31 10.10 -4.37
C VAL A 125 10.99 10.81 -4.25
N LEU A 126 10.32 11.05 -5.37
CA LEU A 126 8.98 11.61 -5.41
C LEU A 126 7.96 10.51 -5.05
N VAL A 127 7.18 10.73 -3.99
CA VAL A 127 6.21 9.77 -3.45
C VAL A 127 4.85 10.46 -3.34
N PRO A 128 3.72 9.80 -3.66
CA PRO A 128 2.41 10.45 -3.51
C PRO A 128 2.10 10.78 -2.03
N SER A 129 1.26 11.76 -1.81
CA SER A 129 0.63 12.02 -0.51
C SER A 129 -0.88 12.18 -0.72
N PRO A 130 -1.69 11.22 -0.25
CA PRO A 130 -1.37 10.04 0.60
C PRO A 130 -0.56 8.95 -0.12
N ASP A 131 0.31 8.24 0.63
CA ASP A 131 1.09 7.10 0.14
C ASP A 131 0.78 5.80 0.88
N TYR A 132 1.34 4.70 0.37
CA TYR A 132 1.56 3.52 1.19
C TYR A 132 2.84 3.75 2.02
N PRO A 133 2.75 3.85 3.37
CA PRO A 133 3.83 4.37 4.21
C PRO A 133 5.17 3.65 4.10
N LEU A 134 5.15 2.41 3.58
CA LEU A 134 6.38 1.66 3.35
C LEU A 134 7.31 2.36 2.34
N TRP A 135 6.76 3.04 1.31
CA TRP A 135 7.58 3.77 0.35
C TRP A 135 8.41 4.85 1.02
N THR A 136 7.76 5.72 1.80
CA THR A 136 8.45 6.77 2.57
C THR A 136 9.44 6.18 3.58
N ALA A 137 9.04 5.12 4.30
CA ALA A 137 9.90 4.46 5.27
C ALA A 137 11.13 3.84 4.61
N ALA A 138 10.97 3.13 3.49
CA ALA A 138 12.08 2.50 2.77
C ALA A 138 13.04 3.53 2.17
N VAL A 139 12.53 4.64 1.60
CA VAL A 139 13.37 5.76 1.14
C VAL A 139 14.22 6.29 2.29
N THR A 140 13.61 6.56 3.46
CA THR A 140 14.30 7.08 4.64
C THR A 140 15.35 6.11 5.18
N LEU A 141 15.02 4.83 5.28
CA LEU A 141 15.93 3.80 5.78
C LEU A 141 17.10 3.53 4.82
N ASN A 142 16.93 3.79 3.54
CA ASN A 142 17.97 3.73 2.53
C ASN A 142 18.64 5.10 2.29
N ARG A 143 18.61 6.00 3.29
CA ARG A 143 19.30 7.31 3.34
C ARG A 143 18.83 8.33 2.31
N GLY A 144 17.74 8.06 1.60
CA GLY A 144 17.10 9.01 0.71
C GLY A 144 16.15 9.96 1.45
N ARG A 145 15.65 10.93 0.72
CA ARG A 145 14.62 11.87 1.16
C ARG A 145 13.34 11.65 0.35
N ALA A 146 12.26 11.26 0.99
CA ALA A 146 10.95 11.23 0.36
C ALA A 146 10.43 12.67 0.17
N VAL A 147 10.12 13.04 -1.07
CA VAL A 147 9.51 14.32 -1.45
C VAL A 147 8.08 14.04 -1.86
N HIS A 148 7.12 14.44 -1.03
CA HIS A 148 5.72 14.13 -1.25
C HIS A 148 5.07 15.06 -2.27
N TYR A 149 4.51 14.49 -3.34
CA TYR A 149 3.65 15.24 -4.25
C TYR A 149 2.17 15.10 -3.84
N PRO A 150 1.39 16.18 -3.84
CA PRO A 150 0.03 16.14 -3.31
C PRO A 150 -0.95 15.48 -4.28
N CYS A 151 -1.76 14.56 -3.73
CA CYS A 151 -2.96 14.03 -4.37
C CYS A 151 -4.15 14.48 -3.53
N ARG A 152 -4.93 15.45 -4.02
CA ARG A 152 -5.94 16.14 -3.19
C ARG A 152 -7.32 15.47 -3.27
N PRO A 153 -8.09 15.46 -2.16
CA PRO A 153 -9.46 14.94 -2.16
C PRO A 153 -10.37 15.61 -3.19
N ALA A 154 -10.24 16.93 -3.38
CA ALA A 154 -11.02 17.70 -4.34
C ALA A 154 -10.76 17.31 -5.81
N GLN A 155 -9.63 16.65 -6.08
CA GLN A 155 -9.24 16.13 -7.40
C GLN A 155 -9.41 14.60 -7.47
N GLY A 156 -10.17 13.99 -6.56
CA GLY A 156 -10.32 12.53 -6.47
C GLY A 156 -9.00 11.80 -6.17
N PHE A 157 -8.05 12.47 -5.52
CA PHE A 157 -6.70 11.97 -5.22
C PHE A 157 -5.85 11.65 -6.47
N VAL A 158 -6.20 12.18 -7.62
CA VAL A 158 -5.38 12.10 -8.84
C VAL A 158 -4.29 13.18 -8.78
N PRO A 159 -3.01 12.84 -9.04
CA PRO A 159 -1.93 13.82 -9.00
C PRO A 159 -1.97 14.80 -10.18
N ASP A 160 -1.41 15.99 -9.96
CA ASP A 160 -1.16 16.99 -11.01
C ASP A 160 0.30 16.89 -11.48
N PRO A 161 0.57 16.47 -12.73
CA PRO A 161 1.94 16.39 -13.26
C PRO A 161 2.69 17.72 -13.23
N GLY A 162 1.98 18.86 -13.35
CA GLY A 162 2.58 20.19 -13.28
C GLY A 162 3.08 20.53 -11.87
N GLU A 163 2.39 20.06 -10.82
CA GLU A 163 2.89 20.21 -9.45
C GLU A 163 4.10 19.31 -9.18
N ILE A 164 4.08 18.07 -9.69
CA ILE A 164 5.20 17.14 -9.57
C ILE A 164 6.45 17.72 -10.24
N ALA A 165 6.32 18.30 -11.43
CA ALA A 165 7.43 18.92 -12.16
C ALA A 165 8.17 19.99 -11.34
N ARG A 166 7.45 20.75 -10.50
CA ARG A 166 8.04 21.78 -9.63
C ARG A 166 8.82 21.23 -8.43
N LEU A 167 8.63 19.96 -8.10
CA LEU A 167 9.32 19.27 -7.00
C LEU A 167 10.63 18.61 -7.43
N ILE A 168 10.88 18.49 -8.75
CA ILE A 168 12.08 17.85 -9.27
C ILE A 168 13.29 18.73 -9.04
N THR A 169 14.35 18.15 -8.50
CA THR A 169 15.66 18.77 -8.27
C THR A 169 16.76 17.91 -8.91
N PRO A 170 18.01 18.39 -8.99
CA PRO A 170 19.13 17.57 -9.44
C PRO A 170 19.41 16.32 -8.59
N ARG A 171 18.82 16.23 -7.39
CA ARG A 171 18.92 15.05 -6.50
C ARG A 171 17.80 14.05 -6.72
N THR A 172 16.77 14.40 -7.48
CA THR A 172 15.62 13.49 -7.71
C THR A 172 16.07 12.32 -8.58
N ARG A 173 15.90 11.11 -8.07
CA ARG A 173 16.30 9.85 -8.70
C ARG A 173 15.14 9.01 -9.22
N ALA A 174 13.98 9.14 -8.58
CA ALA A 174 12.84 8.29 -8.92
C ALA A 174 11.50 8.97 -8.67
N LEU A 175 10.49 8.47 -9.38
CA LEU A 175 9.07 8.78 -9.21
C LEU A 175 8.34 7.50 -8.85
N VAL A 176 7.64 7.48 -7.71
CA VAL A 176 6.75 6.39 -7.29
C VAL A 176 5.33 6.69 -7.74
N VAL A 177 4.71 5.74 -8.43
CA VAL A 177 3.29 5.76 -8.82
C VAL A 177 2.61 4.57 -8.17
N ILE A 178 1.56 4.80 -7.36
CA ILE A 178 0.78 3.73 -6.73
C ILE A 178 -0.60 3.73 -7.39
N ASN A 179 -0.85 2.77 -8.27
CA ASN A 179 -2.07 2.73 -9.08
C ASN A 179 -2.59 1.30 -9.32
N PRO A 180 -3.81 0.96 -8.88
CA PRO A 180 -4.73 1.74 -8.02
C PRO A 180 -4.14 2.08 -6.66
N ASN A 181 -4.50 3.25 -6.13
CA ASN A 181 -3.82 3.83 -4.97
C ASN A 181 -4.27 3.23 -3.62
N ASN A 182 -3.32 2.99 -2.76
CA ASN A 182 -3.51 2.80 -1.33
C ASN A 182 -2.94 4.05 -0.61
N PRO A 183 -3.77 4.82 0.12
CA PRO A 183 -5.02 4.42 0.79
C PRO A 183 -6.33 4.82 0.07
N THR A 184 -6.28 5.57 -1.01
CA THR A 184 -7.45 6.32 -1.51
C THR A 184 -8.39 5.53 -2.40
N GLY A 185 -7.90 4.46 -3.02
CA GLY A 185 -8.62 3.73 -4.07
C GLY A 185 -8.71 4.50 -5.39
N ALA A 186 -7.99 5.60 -5.57
CA ALA A 186 -7.93 6.31 -6.83
C ALA A 186 -7.32 5.43 -7.93
N VAL A 187 -7.87 5.52 -9.14
CA VAL A 187 -7.31 4.95 -10.37
C VAL A 187 -6.93 6.12 -11.27
N TYR A 188 -5.66 6.20 -11.61
CA TYR A 188 -5.15 7.35 -12.36
C TYR A 188 -5.49 7.24 -13.85
N PRO A 189 -6.08 8.29 -14.47
CA PRO A 189 -6.40 8.28 -15.88
C PRO A 189 -5.16 8.14 -16.78
N ARG A 190 -5.30 7.48 -17.93
CA ARG A 190 -4.23 7.30 -18.92
C ARG A 190 -3.52 8.62 -19.26
N ALA A 191 -4.25 9.70 -19.43
CA ALA A 191 -3.67 11.02 -19.74
C ALA A 191 -2.69 11.48 -18.66
N VAL A 192 -3.05 11.33 -17.37
CA VAL A 192 -2.17 11.70 -16.25
C VAL A 192 -0.95 10.79 -16.20
N LEU A 193 -1.13 9.47 -16.33
CA LEU A 193 -0.01 8.51 -16.35
C LEU A 193 0.95 8.78 -17.52
N THR A 194 0.43 9.15 -18.69
CA THR A 194 1.26 9.52 -19.86
C THR A 194 2.10 10.76 -19.57
N GLU A 195 1.54 11.79 -18.93
CA GLU A 195 2.32 12.98 -18.55
C GLU A 195 3.35 12.67 -17.46
N LEU A 196 3.04 11.77 -16.51
CA LEU A 196 4.02 11.30 -15.51
C LEU A 196 5.17 10.52 -16.16
N ALA A 197 4.88 9.66 -17.15
CA ALA A 197 5.90 8.96 -17.93
C ALA A 197 6.82 9.95 -18.65
N ARG A 198 6.25 10.90 -19.41
CA ARG A 198 7.01 11.94 -20.10
C ARG A 198 7.85 12.80 -19.15
N LEU A 199 7.31 13.09 -17.97
CA LEU A 199 8.04 13.85 -16.95
C LEU A 199 9.26 13.05 -16.45
N ALA A 200 9.08 11.78 -16.13
CA ALA A 200 10.17 10.90 -15.71
C ALA A 200 11.25 10.76 -16.81
N GLU A 201 10.84 10.57 -18.06
CA GLU A 201 11.74 10.45 -19.21
C GLU A 201 12.59 11.72 -19.44
N ARG A 202 11.95 12.90 -19.39
CA ARG A 202 12.66 14.18 -19.54
C ARG A 202 13.74 14.42 -18.49
N HIS A 203 13.54 13.88 -17.29
CA HIS A 203 14.47 14.05 -16.17
C HIS A 203 15.31 12.82 -15.86
N GLY A 204 15.18 11.75 -16.64
CA GLY A 204 15.91 10.49 -16.43
C GLY A 204 15.60 9.80 -15.12
N LEU A 205 14.37 9.94 -14.61
CA LEU A 205 13.95 9.36 -13.33
C LEU A 205 13.55 7.89 -13.51
N VAL A 206 13.95 7.04 -12.58
CA VAL A 206 13.38 5.69 -12.48
C VAL A 206 11.91 5.80 -12.07
N VAL A 207 11.03 5.09 -12.78
CA VAL A 207 9.62 4.99 -12.41
C VAL A 207 9.39 3.70 -11.62
N PHE A 208 8.98 3.82 -10.36
CA PHE A 208 8.48 2.69 -9.56
C PHE A 208 6.96 2.68 -9.64
N SER A 209 6.38 1.70 -10.32
CA SER A 209 4.93 1.52 -10.45
C SER A 209 4.45 0.40 -9.52
N ASP A 210 3.82 0.77 -8.41
CA ASP A 210 3.20 -0.17 -7.48
C ASP A 210 1.80 -0.51 -7.98
N GLU A 211 1.68 -1.69 -8.62
CA GLU A 211 0.50 -2.17 -9.31
C GLU A 211 -0.14 -3.36 -8.56
N ILE A 212 0.07 -3.46 -7.25
CA ILE A 212 -0.40 -4.59 -6.44
C ILE A 212 -1.94 -4.79 -6.48
N TYR A 213 -2.71 -3.78 -6.92
CA TYR A 213 -4.17 -3.77 -7.04
C TYR A 213 -4.65 -3.76 -8.50
N ASP A 214 -3.83 -4.05 -9.46
CA ASP A 214 -4.00 -3.92 -10.91
C ASP A 214 -5.32 -4.45 -11.49
N GLN A 215 -5.87 -5.54 -10.93
CA GLN A 215 -7.14 -6.12 -11.36
C GLN A 215 -8.33 -5.72 -10.46
N MET A 216 -8.13 -4.80 -9.52
CA MET A 216 -9.17 -4.39 -8.59
C MET A 216 -9.64 -2.98 -8.94
N THR A 217 -10.45 -2.88 -10.00
CA THR A 217 -11.09 -1.63 -10.42
C THR A 217 -12.61 -1.80 -10.43
N TYR A 218 -13.34 -0.71 -10.17
CA TYR A 218 -14.80 -0.68 -10.07
C TYR A 218 -15.39 0.27 -11.12
N ASP A 219 -16.66 0.05 -11.46
CA ASP A 219 -17.48 0.94 -12.28
C ASP A 219 -16.84 1.27 -13.65
N GLY A 220 -16.11 0.32 -14.23
CA GLY A 220 -15.46 0.49 -15.54
C GLY A 220 -14.20 1.34 -15.54
N ALA A 221 -13.61 1.65 -14.36
CA ALA A 221 -12.34 2.34 -14.30
C ALA A 221 -11.23 1.52 -14.97
N GLU A 222 -10.52 2.14 -15.90
CA GLU A 222 -9.46 1.51 -16.68
C GLU A 222 -8.13 1.51 -15.90
N PHE A 223 -7.58 0.33 -15.62
CA PHE A 223 -6.21 0.20 -15.17
C PHE A 223 -5.26 0.24 -16.37
N VAL A 224 -4.26 1.11 -16.32
CA VAL A 224 -3.23 1.25 -17.36
C VAL A 224 -1.87 0.88 -16.76
N PRO A 225 -1.20 -0.20 -17.26
CA PRO A 225 0.14 -0.56 -16.83
C PRO A 225 1.13 0.56 -17.18
N MET A 226 1.88 1.04 -16.20
CA MET A 226 2.82 2.16 -16.42
C MET A 226 3.94 1.80 -17.40
N ALA A 227 4.35 0.52 -17.44
CA ALA A 227 5.34 -0.01 -18.36
C ALA A 227 4.96 0.12 -19.84
N THR A 228 3.66 0.30 -20.17
CA THR A 228 3.20 0.56 -21.55
C THR A 228 3.36 2.02 -21.98
N LEU A 229 3.72 2.90 -21.05
CA LEU A 229 3.83 4.34 -21.27
C LEU A 229 5.26 4.86 -21.11
N VAL A 230 6.14 4.11 -20.44
CA VAL A 230 7.52 4.49 -20.15
C VAL A 230 8.44 3.76 -21.13
N HIS A 231 9.19 4.50 -21.96
CA HIS A 231 10.06 3.95 -22.99
C HIS A 231 11.52 4.43 -22.87
N ASP A 232 11.72 5.73 -22.54
CA ASP A 232 13.03 6.38 -22.58
C ASP A 232 13.72 6.48 -21.21
N THR A 233 13.15 5.87 -20.17
CA THR A 233 13.77 5.67 -18.86
C THR A 233 13.45 4.27 -18.33
N LEU A 234 13.99 3.92 -17.13
CA LEU A 234 13.70 2.64 -16.50
C LEU A 234 12.36 2.66 -15.80
N CYS A 235 11.52 1.66 -16.05
CA CYS A 235 10.28 1.40 -15.31
C CYS A 235 10.40 0.09 -14.52
N ALA A 236 10.14 0.12 -13.23
CA ALA A 236 10.04 -1.04 -12.35
C ALA A 236 8.56 -1.23 -11.97
N THR A 237 7.90 -2.22 -12.56
CA THR A 237 6.55 -2.63 -12.21
C THR A 237 6.58 -3.60 -11.03
N LEU A 238 5.90 -3.26 -9.93
CA LEU A 238 5.82 -4.08 -8.73
C LEU A 238 4.40 -4.62 -8.56
N ALA A 239 4.27 -5.93 -8.46
CA ALA A 239 3.00 -6.62 -8.23
C ALA A 239 3.23 -7.92 -7.45
N GLY A 240 2.15 -8.67 -7.13
CA GLY A 240 2.31 -9.89 -6.36
C GLY A 240 1.02 -10.58 -5.98
N LEU A 241 1.14 -11.68 -5.24
CA LEU A 241 0.01 -12.53 -4.88
C LEU A 241 -0.84 -12.00 -3.72
N SER A 242 -0.40 -10.96 -3.02
CA SER A 242 -0.97 -10.56 -1.73
C SER A 242 -2.42 -10.08 -1.81
N LYS A 243 -2.80 -9.33 -2.86
CA LYS A 243 -4.08 -8.60 -2.91
C LYS A 243 -5.04 -9.21 -3.90
N VAL A 244 -4.75 -9.15 -5.19
CA VAL A 244 -5.58 -9.73 -6.25
C VAL A 244 -5.86 -11.21 -5.99
N TYR A 245 -4.87 -11.96 -5.56
CA TYR A 245 -4.99 -13.41 -5.30
C TYR A 245 -5.27 -13.76 -3.84
N ARG A 246 -5.46 -12.75 -2.96
CA ARG A 246 -5.78 -12.92 -1.52
C ARG A 246 -4.77 -13.80 -0.76
N ALA A 247 -3.51 -13.80 -1.20
CA ALA A 247 -2.45 -14.69 -0.74
C ALA A 247 -1.35 -13.95 0.05
N CYS A 248 -1.73 -13.01 0.93
CA CYS A 248 -0.80 -12.18 1.70
C CYS A 248 0.24 -13.00 2.49
N GLY A 249 -0.16 -14.16 3.00
CA GLY A 249 0.68 -15.04 3.82
C GLY A 249 1.70 -15.84 3.01
N MET A 250 1.53 -16.00 1.71
CA MET A 250 2.49 -16.69 0.85
C MET A 250 3.77 -15.89 0.62
N ARG A 251 3.75 -14.58 0.90
CA ARG A 251 4.90 -13.69 0.77
C ARG A 251 5.59 -13.77 -0.58
N VAL A 252 4.84 -13.62 -1.67
CA VAL A 252 5.37 -13.57 -3.04
C VAL A 252 4.97 -12.29 -3.73
N GLY A 253 5.97 -11.59 -4.28
CA GLY A 253 5.83 -10.45 -5.16
C GLY A 253 6.91 -10.49 -6.23
N TRP A 254 6.79 -9.65 -7.21
CA TRP A 254 7.76 -9.50 -8.29
C TRP A 254 7.99 -8.05 -8.66
N ALA A 255 9.20 -7.76 -9.13
CA ALA A 255 9.56 -6.54 -9.83
C ALA A 255 9.92 -6.91 -11.26
N VAL A 256 9.37 -6.19 -12.23
CA VAL A 256 9.65 -6.34 -13.65
C VAL A 256 10.24 -5.04 -14.16
N PHE A 257 11.40 -5.12 -14.80
CA PHE A 257 12.06 -3.95 -15.36
C PHE A 257 11.84 -3.86 -16.88
N SER A 258 11.44 -2.68 -17.33
CA SER A 258 11.14 -2.38 -18.74
C SER A 258 11.64 -0.99 -19.12
N GLY A 259 11.44 -0.57 -20.38
CA GLY A 259 11.95 0.69 -20.91
C GLY A 259 13.45 0.59 -21.23
N ARG A 260 14.25 1.56 -20.83
CA ARG A 260 15.70 1.59 -21.14
C ARG A 260 16.55 0.67 -20.25
N VAL A 261 16.21 -0.61 -20.22
CA VAL A 261 16.90 -1.64 -19.40
C VAL A 261 18.40 -1.66 -19.64
N HIS A 262 18.86 -1.58 -20.90
CA HIS A 262 20.28 -1.62 -21.23
C HIS A 262 21.09 -0.47 -20.62
N ALA A 263 20.48 0.70 -20.48
CA ALA A 263 21.12 1.84 -19.84
C ALA A 263 21.19 1.72 -18.30
N ALA A 264 20.47 0.76 -17.73
CA ALA A 264 20.38 0.49 -16.30
C ALA A 264 21.11 -0.79 -15.87
N ALA A 265 22.01 -1.33 -16.71
CA ALA A 265 22.67 -2.61 -16.46
C ALA A 265 23.40 -2.64 -15.10
N ASP A 266 24.14 -1.59 -14.76
CA ASP A 266 24.85 -1.50 -13.47
C ASP A 266 23.90 -1.50 -12.27
N TYR A 267 22.75 -0.82 -12.40
CA TYR A 267 21.71 -0.83 -11.36
C TYR A 267 21.09 -2.22 -11.20
N LEU A 268 20.79 -2.90 -12.30
CA LEU A 268 20.23 -4.26 -12.27
C LEU A 268 21.23 -5.28 -11.71
N ASN A 269 22.52 -5.14 -12.03
CA ASN A 269 23.59 -5.93 -11.44
C ASN A 269 23.71 -5.70 -9.93
N ALA A 270 23.59 -4.45 -9.48
CA ALA A 270 23.56 -4.12 -8.04
C ALA A 270 22.35 -4.74 -7.33
N LEU A 271 21.17 -4.70 -7.96
CA LEU A 271 19.97 -5.34 -7.44
C LEU A 271 20.11 -6.87 -7.37
N GLU A 272 20.74 -7.49 -8.38
CA GLU A 272 21.02 -8.92 -8.40
C GLU A 272 22.01 -9.30 -7.29
N LEU A 273 23.04 -8.49 -7.06
CA LEU A 273 23.95 -8.66 -5.93
C LEU A 273 23.21 -8.64 -4.59
N LEU A 274 22.34 -7.64 -4.36
CA LEU A 274 21.54 -7.56 -3.14
C LEU A 274 20.60 -8.76 -3.00
N SER A 275 20.02 -9.22 -4.10
CA SER A 275 19.20 -10.44 -4.14
C SER A 275 20.02 -11.69 -3.80
N SER A 276 21.28 -11.77 -4.21
CA SER A 276 22.19 -12.86 -3.90
C SER A 276 22.61 -12.89 -2.42
N LEU A 277 22.74 -11.72 -1.78
CA LEU A 277 23.07 -11.65 -0.34
C LEU A 277 22.02 -12.31 0.56
N ARG A 278 20.76 -12.36 0.12
CA ARG A 278 19.68 -13.10 0.82
C ARG A 278 19.49 -14.53 0.27
N LEU A 279 20.33 -14.99 -0.64
CA LEU A 279 20.27 -16.26 -1.37
C LEU A 279 19.10 -16.30 -2.37
N CYS A 280 17.87 -16.46 -1.91
CA CYS A 280 16.66 -16.41 -2.73
C CYS A 280 15.44 -16.00 -1.89
N SER A 281 14.30 -15.71 -2.52
CA SER A 281 13.02 -15.58 -1.82
C SER A 281 12.43 -16.95 -1.49
N ASN A 282 11.35 -16.99 -0.68
CA ASN A 282 10.74 -18.26 -0.28
C ASN A 282 10.32 -19.11 -1.50
N VAL A 283 10.86 -20.30 -1.62
CA VAL A 283 10.67 -21.16 -2.79
C VAL A 283 9.27 -21.76 -2.85
N PRO A 284 8.68 -22.26 -1.74
CA PRO A 284 7.33 -22.84 -1.76
C PRO A 284 6.28 -21.89 -2.36
N GLY A 285 6.30 -20.62 -1.97
CA GLY A 285 5.32 -19.65 -2.46
C GLY A 285 5.44 -19.34 -3.96
N GLN A 286 6.64 -19.44 -4.52
CA GLN A 286 6.88 -19.15 -5.94
C GLN A 286 6.16 -20.13 -6.87
N TRP A 287 5.96 -21.37 -6.46
CA TRP A 287 5.24 -22.38 -7.24
C TRP A 287 3.75 -22.04 -7.46
N ALA A 288 3.21 -21.10 -6.67
CA ALA A 288 1.85 -20.62 -6.88
C ALA A 288 1.74 -19.56 -8.00
N VAL A 289 2.85 -18.97 -8.46
CA VAL A 289 2.83 -17.82 -9.38
C VAL A 289 2.24 -18.19 -10.74
N GLN A 290 2.72 -19.27 -11.34
CA GLN A 290 2.24 -19.72 -12.66
C GLN A 290 0.74 -20.01 -12.63
N THR A 291 0.26 -20.73 -11.60
CA THR A 291 -1.16 -21.02 -11.43
C THR A 291 -1.99 -19.77 -11.16
N ALA A 292 -1.44 -18.82 -10.42
CA ALA A 292 -2.12 -17.55 -10.15
C ALA A 292 -2.31 -16.73 -11.43
N LEU A 293 -1.26 -16.58 -12.23
CA LEU A 293 -1.27 -15.71 -13.41
C LEU A 293 -2.01 -16.36 -14.60
N GLY A 294 -1.78 -17.65 -14.86
CA GLY A 294 -2.42 -18.40 -15.94
C GLY A 294 -3.79 -18.97 -15.60
N GLY A 295 -4.20 -18.95 -14.33
CA GLY A 295 -5.45 -19.55 -13.89
C GLY A 295 -6.66 -18.62 -13.95
N HIS A 296 -7.79 -19.13 -13.44
CA HIS A 296 -9.03 -18.35 -13.35
C HIS A 296 -8.87 -17.14 -12.42
N GLN A 297 -9.21 -15.96 -12.93
CA GLN A 297 -9.07 -14.68 -12.19
C GLN A 297 -10.32 -14.40 -11.34
N SER A 298 -10.52 -15.16 -10.27
CA SER A 298 -11.69 -15.09 -9.38
C SER A 298 -11.87 -13.75 -8.66
N ILE A 299 -10.89 -12.86 -8.72
CA ILE A 299 -11.03 -11.49 -8.24
C ILE A 299 -12.11 -10.74 -9.01
N ARG A 300 -12.28 -11.03 -10.31
CA ARG A 300 -13.26 -10.39 -11.18
C ARG A 300 -14.71 -10.60 -10.69
N GLU A 301 -15.00 -11.78 -10.12
CA GLU A 301 -16.30 -12.07 -9.53
C GLU A 301 -16.55 -11.24 -8.26
N LEU A 302 -15.50 -11.00 -7.47
CA LEU A 302 -15.61 -10.26 -6.21
C LEU A 302 -15.82 -8.75 -6.42
N ILE A 303 -15.30 -8.20 -7.51
CA ILE A 303 -15.39 -6.76 -7.82
C ILE A 303 -16.52 -6.43 -8.82
N ALA A 304 -17.14 -7.41 -9.45
CA ALA A 304 -18.29 -7.21 -10.32
C ALA A 304 -19.56 -6.83 -9.52
N PRO A 305 -20.55 -6.17 -10.15
CA PRO A 305 -21.85 -5.93 -9.51
C PRO A 305 -22.44 -7.23 -8.92
N GLY A 306 -22.88 -7.18 -7.64
CA GLY A 306 -23.29 -8.35 -6.86
C GLY A 306 -22.16 -9.13 -6.21
N GLY A 307 -20.90 -8.86 -6.55
CA GLY A 307 -19.74 -9.45 -5.90
C GLY A 307 -19.45 -8.85 -4.53
N ARG A 308 -18.82 -9.65 -3.66
CA ARG A 308 -18.59 -9.31 -2.26
C ARG A 308 -17.91 -7.93 -2.06
N LEU A 309 -16.84 -7.64 -2.78
CA LEU A 309 -16.11 -6.38 -2.64
C LEU A 309 -16.85 -5.19 -3.25
N TYR A 310 -17.61 -5.44 -4.31
CA TYR A 310 -18.48 -4.43 -4.91
C TYR A 310 -19.56 -3.99 -3.94
N GLU A 311 -20.30 -4.94 -3.34
CA GLU A 311 -21.35 -4.67 -2.37
C GLU A 311 -20.82 -4.02 -1.09
N SER A 312 -19.65 -4.45 -0.63
CA SER A 312 -18.95 -3.84 0.50
C SER A 312 -18.61 -2.38 0.24
N ARG A 313 -18.06 -2.09 -0.94
CA ARG A 313 -17.78 -0.71 -1.37
C ARG A 313 -19.08 0.11 -1.49
N ALA A 314 -20.14 -0.46 -2.05
CA ALA A 314 -21.43 0.21 -2.19
C ALA A 314 -22.01 0.61 -0.81
N ALA A 315 -21.90 -0.27 0.21
CA ALA A 315 -22.33 0.04 1.57
C ALA A 315 -21.55 1.21 2.19
N ILE A 316 -20.25 1.31 1.94
CA ILE A 316 -19.43 2.46 2.37
C ILE A 316 -19.92 3.75 1.71
N LEU A 317 -20.11 3.73 0.38
CA LEU A 317 -20.58 4.90 -0.37
C LEU A 317 -21.96 5.37 0.08
N GLU A 318 -22.87 4.44 0.35
CA GLU A 318 -24.21 4.70 0.90
C GLU A 318 -24.13 5.36 2.28
N ALA A 319 -23.35 4.79 3.20
CA ALA A 319 -23.19 5.29 4.54
C ALA A 319 -22.60 6.72 4.56
N VAL A 320 -21.56 6.97 3.77
CA VAL A 320 -20.96 8.31 3.69
C VAL A 320 -21.93 9.32 3.06
N ARG A 321 -22.72 8.92 2.05
CA ARG A 321 -23.71 9.81 1.43
C ARG A 321 -24.81 10.20 2.42
N GLY A 322 -25.19 9.32 3.33
CA GLY A 322 -26.19 9.56 4.39
C GLY A 322 -25.65 10.37 5.57
N SER A 323 -24.33 10.54 5.70
CA SER A 323 -23.71 11.23 6.83
C SER A 323 -23.58 12.74 6.61
N ARG A 324 -23.87 13.51 7.64
CA ARG A 324 -23.57 14.95 7.68
C ARG A 324 -22.10 15.26 7.98
N PHE A 325 -21.39 14.29 8.56
CA PHE A 325 -20.01 14.46 9.02
C PHE A 325 -18.97 13.98 8.01
N LEU A 326 -19.32 13.00 7.17
CA LEU A 326 -18.34 12.29 6.35
C LEU A 326 -18.33 12.79 4.91
N ARG A 327 -17.12 12.71 4.29
CA ARG A 327 -16.88 12.99 2.87
C ARG A 327 -16.00 11.89 2.31
N LEU A 328 -16.21 11.54 1.04
CA LEU A 328 -15.43 10.51 0.37
C LEU A 328 -15.34 10.78 -1.13
N ALA A 329 -14.12 10.86 -1.65
CA ALA A 329 -13.89 10.63 -3.06
C ALA A 329 -14.08 9.12 -3.31
N ALA A 330 -15.05 8.77 -4.15
CA ALA A 330 -15.42 7.37 -4.36
C ALA A 330 -14.19 6.56 -4.84
N PRO A 331 -13.77 5.50 -4.14
CA PRO A 331 -12.66 4.67 -4.57
C PRO A 331 -13.03 3.95 -5.87
N ALA A 332 -12.25 4.16 -6.92
CA ALA A 332 -12.43 3.52 -8.22
C ALA A 332 -11.63 2.20 -8.32
N GLY A 333 -10.79 1.89 -7.35
CA GLY A 333 -10.00 0.67 -7.30
C GLY A 333 -9.54 0.29 -5.89
N ALA A 334 -8.67 -0.73 -5.82
CA ALA A 334 -8.10 -1.30 -4.60
C ALA A 334 -9.16 -1.85 -3.62
N MET A 335 -8.81 -1.95 -2.34
CA MET A 335 -9.68 -2.50 -1.29
C MET A 335 -9.80 -1.56 -0.08
N TYR A 336 -9.74 -0.26 -0.32
CA TYR A 336 -9.76 0.76 0.73
C TYR A 336 -10.67 1.92 0.40
N ALA A 337 -11.12 2.59 1.46
CA ALA A 337 -11.73 3.91 1.40
C ALA A 337 -10.97 4.85 2.34
N PHE A 338 -10.61 6.04 1.85
CA PHE A 338 -9.94 7.09 2.60
C PHE A 338 -10.97 8.17 2.92
N VAL A 339 -11.63 7.99 4.05
CA VAL A 339 -12.81 8.75 4.47
C VAL A 339 -12.36 10.05 5.13
N GLY A 340 -12.87 11.17 4.65
CA GLY A 340 -12.68 12.49 5.25
C GLY A 340 -13.81 12.85 6.20
N VAL A 341 -13.47 13.62 7.24
CA VAL A 341 -14.43 14.26 8.14
C VAL A 341 -14.55 15.73 7.76
N ASP A 342 -15.79 16.22 7.68
CA ASP A 342 -16.07 17.61 7.31
C ASP A 342 -15.64 18.56 8.45
N GLU A 343 -14.62 19.37 8.20
CA GLU A 343 -14.08 20.36 9.14
C GLU A 343 -15.10 21.43 9.54
N LYS A 344 -16.13 21.67 8.72
CA LYS A 344 -17.21 22.58 9.08
C LYS A 344 -18.15 21.99 10.13
N ALA A 345 -18.35 20.66 10.08
CA ALA A 345 -19.18 19.96 11.06
C ALA A 345 -18.41 19.66 12.36
N LEU A 346 -17.10 19.39 12.25
CA LEU A 346 -16.22 19.05 13.37
C LEU A 346 -14.86 19.75 13.22
N PRO A 347 -14.75 21.06 13.58
CA PRO A 347 -13.53 21.86 13.36
C PRO A 347 -12.30 21.36 14.11
N ASP A 348 -12.50 20.74 15.28
CA ASP A 348 -11.41 20.27 16.16
C ASP A 348 -11.15 18.76 16.00
N PHE A 349 -11.55 18.16 14.85
CA PHE A 349 -11.36 16.74 14.63
C PHE A 349 -9.86 16.39 14.50
N ASP A 350 -9.45 15.34 15.21
CA ASP A 350 -8.11 14.74 15.13
C ASP A 350 -8.23 13.23 14.87
N ASP A 351 -7.62 12.78 13.77
CA ASP A 351 -7.74 11.41 13.28
C ASP A 351 -7.12 10.37 14.21
N GLN A 352 -6.05 10.73 14.94
CA GLN A 352 -5.41 9.82 15.90
C GLN A 352 -6.26 9.62 17.14
N ARG A 353 -6.82 10.73 17.66
CA ARG A 353 -7.77 10.67 18.78
C ARG A 353 -9.00 9.89 18.39
N PHE A 354 -9.59 10.21 17.24
CA PHE A 354 -10.78 9.51 16.74
C PHE A 354 -10.53 8.01 16.60
N ALA A 355 -9.40 7.59 16.03
CA ALA A 355 -9.07 6.17 15.86
C ALA A 355 -8.91 5.45 17.20
N LEU A 356 -8.39 6.13 18.24
CA LEU A 356 -8.26 5.58 19.59
C LEU A 356 -9.64 5.47 20.27
N ASP A 357 -10.42 6.54 20.25
CA ASP A 357 -11.77 6.57 20.86
C ASP A 357 -12.70 5.55 20.19
N LEU A 358 -12.63 5.42 18.86
CA LEU A 358 -13.39 4.43 18.10
C LEU A 358 -13.01 2.99 18.50
N LEU A 359 -11.72 2.74 18.71
CA LEU A 359 -11.23 1.44 19.18
C LEU A 359 -11.71 1.14 20.60
N GLU A 360 -11.53 2.07 21.53
CA GLU A 360 -11.80 1.84 22.95
C GLU A 360 -13.30 1.79 23.28
N GLN A 361 -14.12 2.61 22.62
CA GLN A 361 -15.53 2.76 22.97
C GLN A 361 -16.46 2.00 22.03
N LYS A 362 -16.06 1.83 20.77
CA LYS A 362 -16.89 1.22 19.73
C LYS A 362 -16.30 -0.08 19.18
N HIS A 363 -15.12 -0.49 19.64
CA HIS A 363 -14.42 -1.73 19.28
C HIS A 363 -14.20 -1.89 17.77
N VAL A 364 -13.89 -0.76 17.11
CA VAL A 364 -13.55 -0.72 15.68
C VAL A 364 -12.15 -0.12 15.52
N LEU A 365 -11.27 -0.85 14.82
CA LEU A 365 -9.91 -0.41 14.55
C LEU A 365 -9.78 0.09 13.12
N VAL A 366 -9.47 1.37 12.93
CA VAL A 366 -9.18 2.03 11.66
C VAL A 366 -7.75 2.54 11.62
N ALA A 367 -7.25 2.94 10.44
CA ALA A 367 -5.95 3.60 10.34
C ALA A 367 -6.13 5.12 10.24
N PRO A 368 -5.55 5.93 11.14
CA PRO A 368 -5.62 7.39 11.05
C PRO A 368 -4.94 7.90 9.79
N GLY A 369 -5.46 8.99 9.23
CA GLY A 369 -5.00 9.55 7.96
C GLY A 369 -3.55 10.00 7.99
N VAL A 370 -3.11 10.55 9.10
CA VAL A 370 -1.71 10.99 9.30
C VAL A 370 -0.69 9.87 9.07
N SER A 371 -1.08 8.60 9.22
CA SER A 371 -0.25 7.43 8.93
C SER A 371 0.12 7.29 7.45
N PHE A 372 -0.54 8.03 6.56
CA PHE A 372 -0.32 7.99 5.10
C PHE A 372 0.39 9.24 4.59
N ASN A 373 1.18 9.89 5.45
CA ASN A 373 2.01 11.05 5.13
C ASN A 373 1.23 12.23 4.52
N VAL A 374 0.04 12.48 5.04
CA VAL A 374 -0.78 13.64 4.68
C VAL A 374 -0.55 14.80 5.66
N PRO A 375 -0.68 16.08 5.21
CA PRO A 375 -0.48 17.25 6.07
C PRO A 375 -1.71 17.61 6.92
N TYR A 376 -2.84 16.95 6.72
CA TYR A 376 -4.11 17.21 7.39
C TYR A 376 -4.47 16.06 8.34
N ARG A 377 -5.41 16.29 9.28
CA ARG A 377 -5.80 15.36 10.35
C ARG A 377 -7.29 15.03 10.36
N ASN A 378 -7.95 15.18 9.24
CA ASN A 378 -9.38 14.97 9.11
C ASN A 378 -9.75 13.75 8.25
N HIS A 379 -8.85 12.78 8.10
CA HIS A 379 -9.12 11.56 7.33
C HIS A 379 -8.77 10.30 8.13
N PHE A 380 -9.38 9.18 7.74
CA PHE A 380 -8.99 7.85 8.20
C PHE A 380 -9.19 6.84 7.07
N ARG A 381 -8.41 5.75 7.09
CA ARG A 381 -8.55 4.66 6.12
C ARG A 381 -9.24 3.46 6.74
N ILE A 382 -10.17 2.88 5.99
CA ILE A 382 -10.76 1.57 6.24
C ILE A 382 -10.56 0.65 5.04
N THR A 383 -10.55 -0.67 5.30
CA THR A 383 -10.66 -1.67 4.23
C THR A 383 -12.12 -2.01 3.94
N ASN A 384 -12.46 -2.30 2.68
CA ASN A 384 -13.78 -2.77 2.25
C ASN A 384 -13.89 -4.32 2.25
N LEU A 385 -13.05 -5.01 3.01
CA LEU A 385 -13.02 -6.48 3.06
C LEU A 385 -14.18 -7.12 3.85
N PRO A 386 -14.72 -6.52 4.94
CA PRO A 386 -15.93 -7.02 5.58
C PRO A 386 -17.13 -7.04 4.62
N ASP A 387 -18.17 -7.80 4.95
CA ASP A 387 -19.42 -7.74 4.18
C ASP A 387 -20.17 -6.42 4.40
N ALA A 388 -21.15 -6.18 3.53
CA ALA A 388 -21.93 -4.95 3.53
C ALA A 388 -22.70 -4.74 4.85
N ALA A 389 -23.14 -5.82 5.52
CA ALA A 389 -23.85 -5.72 6.79
C ALA A 389 -22.91 -5.25 7.92
N THR A 390 -21.74 -5.88 8.03
CA THR A 390 -20.69 -5.47 8.97
C THR A 390 -20.25 -4.01 8.73
N LEU A 391 -20.11 -3.60 7.46
CA LEU A 391 -19.72 -2.22 7.16
C LEU A 391 -20.82 -1.22 7.53
N ARG A 392 -22.10 -1.52 7.33
CA ARG A 392 -23.18 -0.66 7.80
C ARG A 392 -23.17 -0.52 9.32
N GLU A 393 -22.91 -1.61 10.04
CA GLU A 393 -22.75 -1.59 11.50
C GLU A 393 -21.57 -0.70 11.91
N VAL A 394 -20.42 -0.87 11.30
CA VAL A 394 -19.22 -0.04 11.55
C VAL A 394 -19.52 1.44 11.34
N PHE A 395 -20.15 1.79 10.21
CA PHE A 395 -20.49 3.19 9.94
C PHE A 395 -21.54 3.73 10.90
N GLY A 396 -22.47 2.91 11.41
CA GLY A 396 -23.38 3.28 12.49
C GLY A 396 -22.63 3.65 13.79
N ARG A 397 -21.61 2.86 14.15
CA ARG A 397 -20.76 3.14 15.32
C ARG A 397 -19.89 4.41 15.11
N ILE A 398 -19.38 4.62 13.89
CA ILE A 398 -18.65 5.84 13.51
C ILE A 398 -19.56 7.06 13.63
N GLU A 399 -20.77 7.02 13.05
CA GLU A 399 -21.73 8.13 13.07
C GLU A 399 -22.14 8.48 14.49
N GLN A 400 -22.35 7.48 15.36
CA GLN A 400 -22.62 7.68 16.77
C GLN A 400 -21.49 8.45 17.46
N LEU A 401 -20.22 8.02 17.29
CA LEU A 401 -19.06 8.68 17.91
C LEU A 401 -18.88 10.12 17.40
N LEU A 402 -19.07 10.35 16.09
CA LEU A 402 -19.00 11.70 15.52
C LEU A 402 -20.13 12.60 16.04
N GLY A 403 -21.33 12.04 16.29
CA GLY A 403 -22.42 12.72 16.94
C GLY A 403 -22.11 13.12 18.38
N GLU A 404 -21.49 12.25 19.16
CA GLU A 404 -21.00 12.51 20.52
C GLU A 404 -19.94 13.65 20.51
N TYR A 405 -19.05 13.68 19.53
CA TYR A 405 -18.09 14.79 19.34
C TYR A 405 -18.80 16.11 19.05
N ALA A 406 -19.78 16.11 18.16
CA ALA A 406 -20.52 17.31 17.79
C ALA A 406 -21.33 17.89 18.99
N ASN A 407 -21.82 17.03 19.89
CA ASN A 407 -22.54 17.43 21.11
C ASN A 407 -21.59 17.89 22.23
N GLY A 408 -20.28 17.78 22.06
CA GLY A 408 -19.29 18.19 23.08
C GLY A 408 -19.12 17.19 24.24
N GLU A 409 -19.70 15.98 24.14
CA GLU A 409 -19.66 14.97 25.18
C GLU A 409 -18.22 14.46 25.47
N HIS A 410 -17.30 14.60 24.51
CA HIS A 410 -15.88 14.24 24.63
C HIS A 410 -14.94 15.37 25.06
N ARG A 411 -15.45 16.59 25.32
CA ARG A 411 -14.60 17.71 25.78
C ARG A 411 -14.16 17.58 27.25
N ALA A 412 -14.89 16.81 28.07
CA ALA A 412 -14.68 16.71 29.54
C ALA A 412 -13.76 15.57 30.01
N GLY A 413 -13.36 14.62 29.12
CA GLY A 413 -12.56 13.43 29.50
C GLY A 413 -11.04 13.56 29.32
N GLY A 414 -10.52 14.75 29.03
CA GLY A 414 -9.16 14.98 28.55
C GLY A 414 -8.00 14.84 29.57
N ALA A 415 -8.25 14.51 30.83
CA ALA A 415 -7.18 14.40 31.83
C ALA A 415 -6.50 13.01 31.91
N GLY A 416 -7.18 11.94 31.45
CA GLY A 416 -6.65 10.57 31.48
C GLY A 416 -5.91 10.16 30.19
N ALA A 417 -6.36 10.64 29.02
CA ALA A 417 -5.79 10.27 27.71
C ALA A 417 -4.52 11.08 27.36
N SER A 418 -4.36 12.29 27.92
CA SER A 418 -3.20 13.15 27.68
C SER A 418 -1.88 12.52 28.16
N ASN A 419 -1.91 11.69 29.19
CA ASN A 419 -0.69 11.02 29.68
C ASN A 419 -0.25 9.83 28.78
N VAL A 420 -1.14 9.28 27.97
CA VAL A 420 -0.79 8.22 27.01
C VAL A 420 -0.21 8.81 25.72
N LEU A 421 -0.61 10.03 25.34
CA LEU A 421 -0.11 10.72 24.15
C LEU A 421 1.18 11.51 24.40
N SER A 422 1.45 11.95 25.65
CA SER A 422 2.60 12.82 25.98
C SER A 422 3.87 12.08 26.41
N ALA A 423 3.82 10.76 26.60
CA ALA A 423 4.99 10.00 27.09
C ALA A 423 6.07 9.70 26.02
N GLU A 424 5.87 10.03 24.78
CA GLU A 424 6.80 9.70 23.66
C GLU A 424 7.37 10.89 22.89
N THR A 425 7.19 12.13 23.37
CA THR A 425 7.96 13.29 22.85
C THR A 425 9.35 13.39 23.50
N ARG A 426 9.81 12.36 24.21
CA ARG A 426 11.14 12.31 24.83
C ARG A 426 12.01 11.22 24.22
N PHE A 427 12.27 11.32 22.93
CA PHE A 427 13.54 10.89 22.35
C PHE A 427 14.24 12.15 21.83
N LYS A 428 14.87 12.87 22.74
CA LYS A 428 15.94 13.82 22.43
C LYS A 428 17.26 13.07 22.35
#